data_b0a19801c8e034c04ad7b94f16998db3
#
_entry.id   b0a19801c8e034c04ad7b94f16998db3
#
_cell.length_a   1.000
_cell.length_b   1.000
_cell.length_c   1.000
_cell.angle_alpha   90.00
_cell.angle_beta   90.00
_cell.angle_gamma   90.00
#
_symmetry.space_group_name_H-M   'P 1'
#
loop_
_entity.id
_entity.type
_entity.pdbx_description
1 polymer ?
#
loop_
_entity_poly.entity_id
_entity_poly.type
_entity_poly.pdbx_seq_one_letter_code
_entity_poly.pdbx_strand_id
1 'polypeptide(L)'
;MKRIGITCYPTLGGSGVIATELGKMLAEQGHEIHFITSSMPFRLDRIYPNIYYHEVEISNYPVFQYPPYDLALAAKMAEVVDREHIEILHVHYAMPHAISAILARDLADHPVKVVTTLHGTDITVLGFDPTFKKMISHGIEQSDAVTAVSNSLVKQTKEKLGVKKDISVIYNFVNEQEYYKRNLNHIKKQYNIKSDEKVVIHISNFRKVKRVEDVIHTFSKIQSKIKAKLLLVGDGPETSTAFQLVKKLGLEQYVLFLGKQKNISELLSISDLKLLLSEQESFGVVLLEAMTCKVPCIGTRVGGIPEVVEHGKTGYLVELGDITQAAAYGIELLTNEEKWQAFSDDALVFAKTHFHSEHILKQYNELYDDVLSR
;
A
#
# COMPACT_ATOMS: atom_id res chain seq x y z
N MET A 1 -7.40 27.05 0.04
CA MET A 1 -7.08 26.36 -1.24
C MET A 1 -5.55 26.36 -1.36
N LYS A 2 -4.94 25.21 -1.65
CA LYS A 2 -3.49 25.06 -1.84
C LYS A 2 -3.25 24.42 -3.21
N ARG A 3 -2.09 24.72 -3.84
CA ARG A 3 -1.63 24.07 -5.08
C ARG A 3 -0.56 23.07 -4.75
N ILE A 4 -0.85 21.78 -4.98
CA ILE A 4 -0.04 20.66 -4.51
C ILE A 4 0.38 19.79 -5.68
N GLY A 5 1.68 19.67 -5.91
CA GLY A 5 2.27 18.70 -6.82
C GLY A 5 2.44 17.35 -6.13
N ILE A 6 1.89 16.27 -6.68
CA ILE A 6 2.02 14.91 -6.14
C ILE A 6 2.82 14.05 -7.11
N THR A 7 3.87 13.40 -6.59
CA THR A 7 4.68 12.45 -7.35
C THR A 7 4.72 11.09 -6.65
N CYS A 8 4.42 10.05 -7.41
CA CYS A 8 4.45 8.65 -6.97
C CYS A 8 4.80 7.73 -8.14
N TYR A 9 5.09 6.46 -7.85
CA TYR A 9 5.10 5.45 -8.91
C TYR A 9 3.66 5.20 -9.38
N PRO A 10 3.35 5.36 -10.68
CA PRO A 10 2.00 5.18 -11.21
C PRO A 10 1.64 3.70 -11.38
N THR A 11 1.92 2.88 -10.36
CA THR A 11 1.75 1.43 -10.39
C THR A 11 0.57 0.98 -9.52
N LEU A 12 0.13 -0.26 -9.74
CA LEU A 12 -0.86 -0.98 -8.90
C LEU A 12 -0.40 -1.24 -7.46
N GLY A 13 0.82 -0.80 -7.10
CA GLY A 13 1.37 -0.96 -5.74
C GLY A 13 0.70 -0.02 -4.72
N GLY A 14 0.70 -0.42 -3.44
CA GLY A 14 0.01 0.30 -2.35
C GLY A 14 0.34 1.79 -2.26
N SER A 15 1.61 2.20 -2.46
CA SER A 15 2.02 3.61 -2.40
C SER A 15 1.41 4.47 -3.50
N GLY A 16 1.35 3.97 -4.75
CA GLY A 16 0.74 4.69 -5.87
C GLY A 16 -0.77 4.86 -5.69
N VAL A 17 -1.43 3.83 -5.16
CA VAL A 17 -2.86 3.88 -4.80
C VAL A 17 -3.10 4.94 -3.72
N ILE A 18 -2.34 4.90 -2.63
CA ILE A 18 -2.48 5.87 -1.52
C ILE A 18 -2.24 7.31 -2.00
N ALA A 19 -1.20 7.55 -2.79
CA ALA A 19 -0.91 8.88 -3.34
C ALA A 19 -2.06 9.40 -4.21
N THR A 20 -2.63 8.53 -5.04
CA THR A 20 -3.73 8.91 -5.94
C THR A 20 -5.02 9.18 -5.15
N GLU A 21 -5.38 8.30 -4.21
CA GLU A 21 -6.56 8.51 -3.35
C GLU A 21 -6.42 9.78 -2.50
N LEU A 22 -5.24 10.05 -1.94
CA LEU A 22 -4.97 11.29 -1.22
C LEU A 22 -5.19 12.52 -2.12
N GLY A 23 -4.65 12.50 -3.33
CA GLY A 23 -4.83 13.60 -4.29
C GLY A 23 -6.30 13.83 -4.66
N LYS A 24 -7.07 12.75 -4.87
CA LYS A 24 -8.52 12.83 -5.15
C LYS A 24 -9.27 13.49 -3.99
N MET A 25 -9.00 13.05 -2.77
CA MET A 25 -9.67 13.58 -1.57
C MET A 25 -9.29 15.04 -1.30
N LEU A 26 -8.04 15.43 -1.49
CA LEU A 26 -7.60 16.82 -1.41
C LEU A 26 -8.29 17.69 -2.45
N ALA A 27 -8.46 17.19 -3.67
CA ALA A 27 -9.19 17.87 -4.72
C ALA A 27 -10.68 18.04 -4.39
N GLU A 28 -11.31 17.03 -3.78
CA GLU A 28 -12.70 17.12 -3.30
C GLU A 28 -12.87 18.18 -2.19
N GLN A 29 -11.81 18.49 -1.44
CA GLN A 29 -11.79 19.62 -0.49
C GLN A 29 -11.48 20.98 -1.13
N GLY A 30 -11.34 21.04 -2.44
CA GLY A 30 -11.10 22.28 -3.20
C GLY A 30 -9.63 22.68 -3.31
N HIS A 31 -8.68 21.79 -3.03
CA HIS A 31 -7.28 21.98 -3.37
C HIS A 31 -7.05 21.73 -4.87
N GLU A 32 -6.05 22.39 -5.45
CA GLU A 32 -5.60 22.17 -6.82
C GLU A 32 -4.44 21.17 -6.82
N ILE A 33 -4.62 20.04 -7.50
CA ILE A 33 -3.71 18.90 -7.44
C ILE A 33 -3.06 18.67 -8.80
N HIS A 34 -1.75 18.59 -8.82
CA HIS A 34 -0.94 18.37 -10.01
C HIS A 34 -0.17 17.06 -9.89
N PHE A 35 -0.63 15.99 -10.55
CA PHE A 35 0.14 14.75 -10.61
C PHE A 35 1.28 14.89 -11.62
N ILE A 36 2.53 14.71 -11.14
CA ILE A 36 3.76 14.77 -11.95
C ILE A 36 4.39 13.39 -11.95
N THR A 37 4.11 12.59 -12.96
CA THR A 37 4.48 11.16 -13.00
C THR A 37 4.79 10.71 -14.43
N SER A 38 5.45 9.55 -14.58
CA SER A 38 5.83 8.98 -15.90
C SER A 38 4.66 8.40 -16.71
N SER A 39 3.51 8.19 -16.08
CA SER A 39 2.27 7.79 -16.73
C SER A 39 1.09 8.12 -15.82
N MET A 40 -0.11 8.14 -16.36
CA MET A 40 -1.35 8.41 -15.62
C MET A 40 -1.45 7.52 -14.38
N PRO A 41 -1.67 8.06 -13.17
CA PRO A 41 -1.87 7.26 -11.97
C PRO A 41 -3.03 6.29 -12.12
N PHE A 42 -2.84 5.03 -11.71
CA PHE A 42 -3.75 3.91 -11.99
C PHE A 42 -5.21 4.13 -11.56
N ARG A 43 -5.43 4.85 -10.45
CA ARG A 43 -6.79 5.12 -9.92
C ARG A 43 -7.35 6.49 -10.27
N LEU A 44 -6.69 7.22 -11.15
CA LEU A 44 -7.24 8.44 -11.72
C LEU A 44 -8.12 8.08 -12.92
N ASP A 45 -9.32 7.57 -12.64
CA ASP A 45 -10.23 6.89 -13.56
C ASP A 45 -11.41 7.73 -14.04
N ARG A 46 -11.56 8.94 -13.50
CA ARG A 46 -12.59 9.93 -13.90
C ARG A 46 -12.00 11.34 -13.94
N ILE A 47 -12.76 12.26 -14.53
CA ILE A 47 -12.39 13.68 -14.61
C ILE A 47 -12.68 14.35 -13.26
N TYR A 48 -11.68 15.07 -12.76
CA TYR A 48 -11.79 15.98 -11.61
C TYR A 48 -11.46 17.39 -12.08
N PRO A 49 -12.31 18.41 -11.80
CA PRO A 49 -12.12 19.77 -12.32
C PRO A 49 -10.82 20.45 -11.88
N ASN A 50 -10.25 20.02 -10.77
CA ASN A 50 -9.07 20.60 -10.12
C ASN A 50 -7.93 19.59 -9.95
N ILE A 51 -7.90 18.53 -10.76
CA ILE A 51 -6.77 17.61 -10.87
C ILE A 51 -6.18 17.73 -12.28
N TYR A 52 -4.89 18.00 -12.31
CA TYR A 52 -4.09 18.14 -13.53
C TYR A 52 -3.03 17.04 -13.59
N TYR A 53 -2.73 16.57 -14.79
CA TYR A 53 -1.72 15.55 -15.02
C TYR A 53 -0.60 16.10 -15.89
N HIS A 54 0.62 15.95 -15.44
CA HIS A 54 1.84 16.35 -16.14
C HIS A 54 2.72 15.12 -16.36
N GLU A 55 2.82 14.69 -17.60
CA GLU A 55 3.65 13.56 -17.97
C GLU A 55 5.12 13.92 -17.96
N VAL A 56 5.92 13.07 -17.35
CA VAL A 56 7.38 13.15 -17.37
C VAL A 56 7.88 12.42 -18.59
N GLU A 57 8.16 13.16 -19.66
CA GLU A 57 8.74 12.62 -20.88
C GLU A 57 10.24 12.35 -20.67
N ILE A 58 10.64 11.13 -21.01
CA ILE A 58 12.06 10.73 -20.93
C ILE A 58 12.67 10.87 -22.32
N SER A 59 13.60 11.78 -22.48
CA SER A 59 14.31 11.96 -23.75
C SER A 59 15.20 10.76 -24.05
N ASN A 60 14.98 10.12 -25.20
CA ASN A 60 15.85 9.06 -25.74
C ASN A 60 17.00 9.68 -26.54
N TYR A 61 17.90 10.41 -25.88
CA TYR A 61 19.09 10.91 -26.51
C TYR A 61 20.13 9.76 -26.67
N PRO A 62 20.63 9.50 -27.89
CA PRO A 62 21.44 8.30 -28.15
C PRO A 62 22.74 8.16 -27.35
N VAL A 63 23.23 9.27 -26.77
CA VAL A 63 24.43 9.27 -25.91
C VAL A 63 24.14 8.70 -24.52
N PHE A 64 22.88 8.71 -24.05
CA PHE A 64 22.52 8.13 -22.78
C PHE A 64 22.36 6.62 -22.92
N GLN A 65 23.23 5.86 -22.27
CA GLN A 65 23.06 4.38 -22.16
C GLN A 65 21.75 4.04 -21.45
N TYR A 66 21.39 4.81 -20.44
CA TYR A 66 20.11 4.73 -19.71
C TYR A 66 19.49 6.13 -19.65
N PRO A 67 18.23 6.29 -20.03
CA PRO A 67 17.54 7.59 -19.92
C PRO A 67 17.51 8.07 -18.46
N PRO A 68 17.92 9.31 -18.19
CA PRO A 68 18.01 9.85 -16.82
C PRO A 68 16.63 10.28 -16.31
N TYR A 69 15.80 9.32 -15.91
CA TYR A 69 14.42 9.55 -15.43
C TYR A 69 14.37 10.56 -14.29
N ASP A 70 15.26 10.43 -13.29
CA ASP A 70 15.22 11.26 -12.08
C ASP A 70 15.52 12.74 -12.39
N LEU A 71 16.40 13.01 -13.35
CA LEU A 71 16.70 14.36 -13.82
C LEU A 71 15.54 14.94 -14.67
N ALA A 72 14.93 14.12 -15.52
CA ALA A 72 13.75 14.52 -16.29
C ALA A 72 12.57 14.84 -15.35
N LEU A 73 12.38 14.04 -14.29
CA LEU A 73 11.39 14.28 -13.27
C LEU A 73 11.64 15.59 -12.52
N ALA A 74 12.88 15.85 -12.09
CA ALA A 74 13.25 17.11 -11.42
C ALA A 74 13.00 18.34 -12.31
N ALA A 75 13.40 18.27 -13.58
CA ALA A 75 13.18 19.35 -14.53
C ALA A 75 11.67 19.59 -14.77
N LYS A 76 10.87 18.52 -14.91
CA LYS A 76 9.42 18.65 -15.08
C LYS A 76 8.75 19.19 -13.81
N MET A 77 9.19 18.78 -12.63
CA MET A 77 8.71 19.35 -11.37
C MET A 77 8.99 20.85 -11.30
N ALA A 78 10.21 21.30 -11.61
CA ALA A 78 10.56 22.73 -11.61
C ALA A 78 9.70 23.52 -12.60
N GLU A 79 9.56 23.03 -13.85
CA GLU A 79 8.69 23.65 -14.85
C GLU A 79 7.24 23.81 -14.34
N VAL A 80 6.68 22.75 -13.73
CA VAL A 80 5.31 22.78 -13.20
C VAL A 80 5.19 23.71 -12.00
N VAL A 81 6.19 23.71 -11.10
CA VAL A 81 6.25 24.62 -9.95
C VAL A 81 6.14 26.07 -10.42
N ASP A 82 6.93 26.47 -11.41
CA ASP A 82 6.96 27.87 -11.90
C ASP A 82 5.68 28.23 -12.66
N ARG A 83 5.23 27.35 -13.55
CA ARG A 83 4.06 27.59 -14.39
C ARG A 83 2.73 27.63 -13.62
N GLU A 84 2.55 26.68 -12.69
CA GLU A 84 1.30 26.52 -11.95
C GLU A 84 1.36 27.11 -10.53
N HIS A 85 2.50 27.71 -10.14
CA HIS A 85 2.74 28.27 -8.82
C HIS A 85 2.47 27.26 -7.70
N ILE A 86 3.06 26.05 -7.81
CA ILE A 86 2.92 24.98 -6.83
C ILE A 86 3.55 25.41 -5.50
N GLU A 87 2.80 25.29 -4.43
CA GLU A 87 3.24 25.65 -3.07
C GLU A 87 3.93 24.50 -2.35
N ILE A 88 3.50 23.24 -2.66
CA ILE A 88 4.01 22.03 -2.02
C ILE A 88 4.25 20.96 -3.09
N LEU A 89 5.45 20.38 -3.10
CA LEU A 89 5.74 19.10 -3.75
C LEU A 89 5.61 17.99 -2.71
N HIS A 90 4.52 17.23 -2.75
CA HIS A 90 4.34 16.04 -1.92
C HIS A 90 4.77 14.81 -2.69
N VAL A 91 5.89 14.23 -2.30
CA VAL A 91 6.50 13.10 -2.97
C VAL A 91 6.44 11.83 -2.12
N HIS A 92 6.17 10.72 -2.77
CA HIS A 92 6.12 9.41 -2.15
C HIS A 92 7.41 8.65 -2.46
N TYR A 93 8.15 8.28 -1.42
CA TYR A 93 9.52 7.74 -1.36
C TYR A 93 10.63 8.78 -1.26
N ALA A 94 11.56 8.50 -0.34
CA ALA A 94 12.77 9.30 -0.17
C ALA A 94 13.70 9.23 -1.40
N MET A 95 13.68 8.12 -2.12
CA MET A 95 14.44 7.93 -3.36
C MET A 95 13.58 7.17 -4.37
N PRO A 96 13.49 7.66 -5.63
CA PRO A 96 14.18 8.84 -6.16
C PRO A 96 13.43 10.15 -5.92
N HIS A 97 12.16 10.11 -5.53
CA HIS A 97 11.22 11.24 -5.66
C HIS A 97 11.59 12.43 -4.79
N ALA A 98 12.02 12.23 -3.50
CA ALA A 98 12.46 13.36 -2.68
C ALA A 98 13.71 14.01 -3.25
N ILE A 99 14.65 13.24 -3.78
CA ILE A 99 15.87 13.79 -4.40
C ILE A 99 15.51 14.63 -5.62
N SER A 100 14.61 14.15 -6.49
CA SER A 100 14.13 14.91 -7.65
C SER A 100 13.38 16.17 -7.23
N ALA A 101 12.57 16.13 -6.16
CA ALA A 101 11.85 17.30 -5.66
C ALA A 101 12.78 18.35 -5.03
N ILE A 102 13.83 17.94 -4.31
CA ILE A 102 14.84 18.84 -3.77
C ILE A 102 15.58 19.53 -4.92
N LEU A 103 16.00 18.78 -5.94
CA LEU A 103 16.62 19.36 -7.12
C LEU A 103 15.66 20.30 -7.86
N ALA A 104 14.38 19.95 -7.98
CA ALA A 104 13.37 20.81 -8.58
C ALA A 104 13.20 22.11 -7.79
N ARG A 105 13.16 22.06 -6.45
CA ARG A 105 13.11 23.25 -5.59
C ARG A 105 14.31 24.17 -5.80
N ASP A 106 15.50 23.58 -5.98
CA ASP A 106 16.73 24.36 -6.21
C ASP A 106 16.79 24.98 -7.62
N LEU A 107 16.03 24.45 -8.58
CA LEU A 107 15.95 24.91 -9.97
C LEU A 107 14.79 25.89 -10.22
N ALA A 108 13.73 25.81 -9.47
CA ALA A 108 12.52 26.60 -9.64
C ALA A 108 12.73 28.05 -9.21
N ASP A 109 12.14 29.00 -9.95
CA ASP A 109 12.09 30.42 -9.58
C ASP A 109 11.02 30.67 -8.49
N HIS A 110 9.92 29.90 -8.50
CA HIS A 110 8.86 30.01 -7.50
C HIS A 110 9.19 29.19 -6.25
N PRO A 111 9.07 29.78 -5.03
CA PRO A 111 9.36 29.07 -3.80
C PRO A 111 8.39 27.91 -3.59
N VAL A 112 8.91 26.71 -3.30
CA VAL A 112 8.14 25.51 -3.08
C VAL A 112 8.65 24.71 -1.88
N LYS A 113 7.74 24.13 -1.10
CA LYS A 113 8.03 23.24 0.04
C LYS A 113 8.02 21.78 -0.41
N VAL A 114 8.88 20.95 0.19
CA VAL A 114 8.99 19.52 -0.11
C VAL A 114 8.48 18.71 1.08
N VAL A 115 7.42 17.93 0.88
CA VAL A 115 6.89 16.96 1.83
C VAL A 115 7.16 15.54 1.30
N THR A 116 7.75 14.67 2.12
CA THR A 116 8.10 13.31 1.72
C THR A 116 7.38 12.29 2.58
N THR A 117 6.63 11.37 1.96
CA THR A 117 6.03 10.21 2.63
C THR A 117 6.84 8.94 2.35
N LEU A 118 7.32 8.31 3.42
CA LEU A 118 8.05 7.05 3.38
C LEU A 118 7.07 5.87 3.35
N HIS A 119 7.25 4.94 2.40
CA HIS A 119 6.41 3.76 2.23
C HIS A 119 7.08 2.44 2.58
N GLY A 120 8.40 2.44 2.76
CA GLY A 120 9.17 1.31 3.27
C GLY A 120 10.13 0.68 2.29
N THR A 121 9.83 0.48 1.03
CA THR A 121 10.75 -0.14 0.04
C THR A 121 12.05 0.67 -0.07
N ASP A 122 11.97 1.98 -0.04
CA ASP A 122 13.10 2.91 -0.02
C ASP A 122 14.00 2.71 1.22
N ILE A 123 13.42 2.32 2.35
CA ILE A 123 14.14 2.13 3.62
C ILE A 123 14.58 0.69 3.81
N THR A 124 13.68 -0.27 3.54
CA THR A 124 13.88 -1.68 3.89
C THR A 124 14.58 -2.48 2.79
N VAL A 125 14.62 -1.98 1.56
CA VAL A 125 15.29 -2.62 0.42
C VAL A 125 16.48 -1.78 -0.03
N LEU A 126 16.23 -0.54 -0.48
CA LEU A 126 17.30 0.34 -1.00
C LEU A 126 18.22 0.86 0.12
N GLY A 127 17.71 1.09 1.32
CA GLY A 127 18.49 1.55 2.47
C GLY A 127 19.53 0.56 2.99
N PHE A 128 19.52 -0.71 2.53
CA PHE A 128 20.59 -1.67 2.81
C PHE A 128 21.83 -1.48 1.94
N ASP A 129 21.69 -0.88 0.76
CA ASP A 129 22.81 -0.58 -0.11
C ASP A 129 23.55 0.66 0.42
N PRO A 130 24.84 0.54 0.81
CA PRO A 130 25.62 1.67 1.32
C PRO A 130 25.69 2.85 0.34
N THR A 131 25.60 2.58 -0.97
CA THR A 131 25.63 3.58 -2.03
C THR A 131 24.41 4.49 -1.97
N PHE A 132 23.22 3.91 -1.77
CA PHE A 132 21.97 4.66 -1.70
C PHE A 132 21.67 5.24 -0.33
N LYS A 133 22.26 4.68 0.74
CA LYS A 133 22.00 5.13 2.11
C LYS A 133 22.19 6.63 2.30
N LYS A 134 23.29 7.20 1.79
CA LYS A 134 23.57 8.66 1.89
C LYS A 134 22.55 9.49 1.13
N MET A 135 22.15 9.03 -0.05
CA MET A 135 21.16 9.71 -0.89
C MET A 135 19.78 9.70 -0.23
N ILE A 136 19.34 8.56 0.27
CA ILE A 136 18.06 8.43 0.98
C ILE A 136 18.06 9.32 2.24
N SER A 137 19.13 9.29 3.04
CA SER A 137 19.27 10.16 4.21
C SER A 137 19.22 11.63 3.83
N HIS A 138 19.89 12.04 2.74
CA HIS A 138 19.85 13.40 2.22
C HIS A 138 18.43 13.80 1.84
N GLY A 139 17.69 12.97 1.09
CA GLY A 139 16.30 13.22 0.72
C GLY A 139 15.40 13.47 1.94
N ILE A 140 15.59 12.65 3.00
CA ILE A 140 14.84 12.80 4.26
C ILE A 140 15.23 14.08 4.98
N GLU A 141 16.52 14.37 5.16
CA GLU A 141 17.00 15.54 5.92
C GLU A 141 16.68 16.87 5.23
N GLN A 142 16.65 16.92 3.90
CA GLN A 142 16.39 18.13 3.11
C GLN A 142 14.90 18.41 2.83
N SER A 143 14.01 17.46 3.10
CA SER A 143 12.56 17.68 3.02
C SER A 143 12.10 18.66 4.11
N ASP A 144 11.13 19.52 3.83
CA ASP A 144 10.56 20.44 4.82
C ASP A 144 9.79 19.67 5.89
N ALA A 145 9.03 18.62 5.49
CA ALA A 145 8.43 17.67 6.40
C ALA A 145 8.55 16.23 5.87
N VAL A 146 8.61 15.28 6.79
CA VAL A 146 8.67 13.83 6.45
C VAL A 146 7.62 13.07 7.24
N THR A 147 6.89 12.21 6.54
CA THR A 147 5.93 11.29 7.16
C THR A 147 6.30 9.83 6.87
N ALA A 148 5.84 8.93 7.71
CA ALA A 148 5.95 7.50 7.49
C ALA A 148 4.63 6.81 7.80
N VAL A 149 4.37 5.70 7.12
CA VAL A 149 3.08 4.99 7.17
C VAL A 149 2.90 4.12 8.42
N SER A 150 3.89 4.07 9.31
CA SER A 150 3.82 3.33 10.60
C SER A 150 4.93 3.77 11.56
N ASN A 151 4.71 3.57 12.86
CA ASN A 151 5.74 3.73 13.89
C ASN A 151 6.92 2.79 13.68
N SER A 152 6.65 1.56 13.24
CA SER A 152 7.67 0.59 12.88
C SER A 152 8.61 1.12 11.79
N LEU A 153 8.05 1.77 10.76
CA LEU A 153 8.87 2.34 9.68
C LEU A 153 9.69 3.53 10.17
N VAL A 154 9.15 4.41 11.03
CA VAL A 154 9.92 5.50 11.66
C VAL A 154 11.12 4.94 12.42
N LYS A 155 10.89 3.94 13.26
CA LYS A 155 11.96 3.29 14.04
C LYS A 155 13.03 2.71 13.11
N GLN A 156 12.63 1.93 12.11
CA GLN A 156 13.56 1.34 11.14
C GLN A 156 14.35 2.40 10.37
N THR A 157 13.70 3.50 9.97
CA THR A 157 14.37 4.61 9.27
C THR A 157 15.44 5.23 10.12
N LYS A 158 15.14 5.58 11.37
CA LYS A 158 16.11 6.19 12.30
C LYS A 158 17.27 5.24 12.61
N GLU A 159 17.00 3.97 12.91
CA GLU A 159 18.01 2.96 13.24
C GLU A 159 18.95 2.64 12.07
N LYS A 160 18.40 2.50 10.85
CA LYS A 160 19.19 2.08 9.68
C LYS A 160 19.94 3.24 9.02
N LEU A 161 19.31 4.41 8.93
CA LEU A 161 19.87 5.54 8.19
C LEU A 161 20.57 6.56 9.09
N GLY A 162 20.26 6.58 10.38
CA GLY A 162 20.84 7.54 11.34
C GLY A 162 20.35 8.97 11.12
N VAL A 163 19.20 9.17 10.49
CA VAL A 163 18.60 10.48 10.23
C VAL A 163 18.14 11.14 11.53
N LYS A 164 18.30 12.45 11.61
CA LYS A 164 17.90 13.29 12.76
C LYS A 164 16.56 13.98 12.56
N LYS A 165 16.10 14.08 11.30
CA LYS A 165 14.82 14.68 10.95
C LYS A 165 13.68 14.05 11.73
N ASP A 166 12.78 14.87 12.25
CA ASP A 166 11.54 14.39 12.80
C ASP A 166 10.65 13.80 11.71
N ILE A 167 10.13 12.60 11.96
CA ILE A 167 9.28 11.86 11.03
C ILE A 167 7.94 11.65 11.73
N SER A 168 6.90 12.29 11.23
CA SER A 168 5.54 12.13 11.73
C SER A 168 4.92 10.84 11.21
N VAL A 169 4.14 10.16 12.04
CA VAL A 169 3.36 9.01 11.57
C VAL A 169 2.02 9.51 11.02
N ILE A 170 1.78 9.27 9.75
CA ILE A 170 0.46 9.40 9.13
C ILE A 170 0.18 8.06 8.45
N TYR A 171 -0.78 7.33 9.02
CA TYR A 171 -1.13 6.00 8.54
C TYR A 171 -1.72 6.02 7.13
N ASN A 172 -1.60 4.91 6.43
CA ASN A 172 -2.37 4.70 5.23
C ASN A 172 -3.86 4.53 5.57
N PHE A 173 -4.70 4.76 4.59
CA PHE A 173 -6.15 4.66 4.65
C PHE A 173 -6.69 3.89 3.45
N VAL A 174 -7.96 3.59 3.46
CA VAL A 174 -8.71 3.08 2.31
C VAL A 174 -9.92 3.98 2.04
N ASN A 175 -10.36 3.99 0.80
CA ASN A 175 -11.58 4.69 0.44
C ASN A 175 -12.79 3.83 0.87
N GLU A 176 -13.49 4.24 1.92
CA GLU A 176 -14.62 3.51 2.50
C GLU A 176 -15.85 3.46 1.55
N GLN A 177 -15.89 4.33 0.54
CA GLN A 177 -16.92 4.28 -0.49
C GLN A 177 -16.67 3.14 -1.50
N GLU A 178 -15.42 2.69 -1.64
CA GLU A 178 -15.03 1.58 -2.50
C GLU A 178 -14.94 0.26 -1.73
N TYR A 179 -14.41 0.30 -0.51
CA TYR A 179 -14.17 -0.87 0.34
C TYR A 179 -15.22 -1.02 1.42
N TYR A 180 -16.24 -1.82 1.14
CA TYR A 180 -17.30 -2.19 2.09
C TYR A 180 -17.87 -3.57 1.76
N LYS A 181 -18.44 -4.24 2.74
CA LYS A 181 -19.05 -5.57 2.55
C LYS A 181 -20.28 -5.46 1.65
N ARG A 182 -20.28 -6.24 0.57
CA ARG A 182 -21.39 -6.39 -0.38
C ARG A 182 -21.87 -7.84 -0.40
N ASN A 183 -23.15 -8.04 -0.72
CA ASN A 183 -23.66 -9.37 -0.99
C ASN A 183 -23.50 -9.71 -2.48
N LEU A 184 -22.46 -10.48 -2.80
CA LEU A 184 -22.03 -10.77 -4.17
C LEU A 184 -22.03 -12.28 -4.46
N ASN A 185 -23.10 -12.99 -4.09
CA ASN A 185 -23.20 -14.45 -4.29
C ASN A 185 -23.04 -14.87 -5.76
N HIS A 186 -23.37 -13.98 -6.73
CA HIS A 186 -23.15 -14.25 -8.14
C HIS A 186 -21.66 -14.36 -8.50
N ILE A 187 -20.78 -13.62 -7.83
CA ILE A 187 -19.32 -13.72 -8.04
C ILE A 187 -18.79 -15.06 -7.54
N LYS A 188 -19.26 -15.56 -6.37
CA LYS A 188 -18.89 -16.91 -5.91
C LYS A 188 -19.23 -17.96 -6.99
N LYS A 189 -20.40 -17.83 -7.64
CA LYS A 189 -20.81 -18.75 -8.72
C LYS A 189 -19.92 -18.66 -9.95
N GLN A 190 -19.47 -17.44 -10.34
CA GLN A 190 -18.55 -17.26 -11.49
C GLN A 190 -17.21 -17.97 -11.27
N TYR A 191 -16.73 -18.05 -10.03
CA TYR A 191 -15.51 -18.76 -9.65
C TYR A 191 -15.75 -20.24 -9.25
N ASN A 192 -16.95 -20.79 -9.51
CA ASN A 192 -17.32 -22.16 -9.13
C ASN A 192 -17.12 -22.45 -7.64
N ILE A 193 -17.34 -21.46 -6.78
CA ILE A 193 -17.28 -21.58 -5.33
C ILE A 193 -18.69 -21.94 -4.83
N LYS A 194 -18.81 -23.09 -4.15
CA LYS A 194 -20.08 -23.56 -3.62
C LYS A 194 -20.48 -22.76 -2.37
N SER A 195 -21.78 -22.79 -2.04
CA SER A 195 -22.30 -22.07 -0.86
C SER A 195 -21.78 -22.61 0.48
N ASP A 196 -21.36 -23.86 0.53
CA ASP A 196 -20.79 -24.53 1.70
C ASP A 196 -19.25 -24.44 1.75
N GLU A 197 -18.61 -23.79 0.79
CA GLU A 197 -17.16 -23.55 0.76
C GLU A 197 -16.81 -22.19 1.36
N LYS A 198 -15.85 -22.18 2.27
CA LYS A 198 -15.23 -20.95 2.80
C LYS A 198 -14.19 -20.41 1.82
N VAL A 199 -14.01 -19.09 1.81
CA VAL A 199 -13.08 -18.41 0.89
C VAL A 199 -11.95 -17.78 1.69
N VAL A 200 -10.73 -18.25 1.45
CA VAL A 200 -9.50 -17.65 1.95
C VAL A 200 -8.91 -16.80 0.82
N ILE A 201 -8.40 -15.60 1.12
CA ILE A 201 -7.81 -14.72 0.12
C ILE A 201 -6.41 -14.26 0.53
N HIS A 202 -5.50 -14.23 -0.44
CA HIS A 202 -4.22 -13.55 -0.36
C HIS A 202 -4.05 -12.57 -1.52
N ILE A 203 -3.58 -11.36 -1.22
CA ILE A 203 -3.37 -10.31 -2.22
C ILE A 203 -1.97 -9.75 -2.03
N SER A 204 -1.12 -9.85 -3.06
CA SER A 204 0.22 -9.26 -3.04
C SER A 204 0.84 -9.19 -4.45
N ASN A 205 2.05 -8.62 -4.55
CA ASN A 205 2.85 -8.60 -5.77
C ASN A 205 3.80 -9.82 -5.89
N PHE A 206 3.52 -10.90 -5.23
CA PHE A 206 4.22 -12.20 -5.26
C PHE A 206 5.75 -12.10 -5.30
N ARG A 207 6.31 -11.17 -4.50
CA ARG A 207 7.75 -11.12 -4.24
C ARG A 207 8.08 -12.08 -3.08
N LYS A 208 9.32 -12.54 -3.01
CA LYS A 208 9.80 -13.46 -1.97
C LYS A 208 9.42 -13.04 -0.55
N VAL A 209 9.55 -11.75 -0.23
CA VAL A 209 9.16 -11.18 1.08
C VAL A 209 7.67 -11.34 1.42
N LYS A 210 6.80 -11.64 0.44
CA LYS A 210 5.36 -11.89 0.65
C LYS A 210 5.05 -13.33 1.05
N ARG A 211 6.04 -14.23 0.97
CA ARG A 211 5.98 -15.63 1.45
C ARG A 211 4.70 -16.34 1.02
N VAL A 212 4.41 -16.28 -0.29
CA VAL A 212 3.18 -16.90 -0.87
C VAL A 212 3.17 -18.42 -0.62
N GLU A 213 4.34 -19.05 -0.54
CA GLU A 213 4.46 -20.47 -0.19
C GLU A 213 3.90 -20.78 1.21
N ASP A 214 4.16 -19.92 2.22
CA ASP A 214 3.62 -20.08 3.55
C ASP A 214 2.08 -19.95 3.55
N VAL A 215 1.55 -19.05 2.72
CA VAL A 215 0.09 -18.91 2.51
C VAL A 215 -0.50 -20.20 1.94
N ILE A 216 0.15 -20.80 0.94
CA ILE A 216 -0.31 -22.06 0.33
C ILE A 216 -0.21 -23.21 1.33
N HIS A 217 0.88 -23.33 2.08
CA HIS A 217 1.03 -24.33 3.12
C HIS A 217 0.00 -24.18 4.26
N THR A 218 -0.25 -22.94 4.69
CA THR A 218 -1.30 -22.63 5.68
C THR A 218 -2.66 -23.05 5.14
N PHE A 219 -2.98 -22.68 3.90
CA PHE A 219 -4.23 -23.07 3.26
C PHE A 219 -4.37 -24.59 3.10
N SER A 220 -3.31 -25.31 2.75
CA SER A 220 -3.29 -26.77 2.66
C SER A 220 -3.77 -27.42 3.98
N LYS A 221 -3.29 -26.91 5.13
CA LYS A 221 -3.73 -27.38 6.45
C LYS A 221 -5.19 -27.02 6.74
N ILE A 222 -5.65 -25.82 6.35
CA ILE A 222 -7.05 -25.41 6.49
C ILE A 222 -7.95 -26.30 5.64
N GLN A 223 -7.62 -26.49 4.36
CA GLN A 223 -8.41 -27.25 3.40
C GLN A 223 -8.54 -28.73 3.79
N SER A 224 -7.52 -29.30 4.47
CA SER A 224 -7.59 -30.66 5.00
C SER A 224 -8.66 -30.88 6.09
N LYS A 225 -9.20 -29.81 6.67
CA LYS A 225 -10.20 -29.81 7.76
C LYS A 225 -11.53 -29.19 7.37
N ILE A 226 -11.52 -28.25 6.42
CA ILE A 226 -12.67 -27.42 6.05
C ILE A 226 -12.78 -27.37 4.53
N LYS A 227 -13.99 -27.47 3.99
CA LYS A 227 -14.22 -27.18 2.56
C LYS A 227 -13.93 -25.70 2.31
N ALA A 228 -12.83 -25.41 1.61
CA ALA A 228 -12.40 -24.06 1.36
C ALA A 228 -11.77 -23.90 -0.04
N LYS A 229 -11.78 -22.67 -0.54
CA LYS A 229 -11.05 -22.22 -1.73
C LYS A 229 -10.06 -21.13 -1.33
N LEU A 230 -8.91 -21.10 -2.00
CA LEU A 230 -7.93 -20.02 -1.86
C LEU A 230 -7.94 -19.16 -3.14
N LEU A 231 -8.13 -17.85 -2.96
CA LEU A 231 -7.94 -16.87 -4.02
C LEU A 231 -6.55 -16.26 -3.89
N LEU A 232 -5.69 -16.50 -4.86
CA LEU A 232 -4.37 -15.87 -4.99
C LEU A 232 -4.48 -14.72 -6.00
N VAL A 233 -4.45 -13.49 -5.46
CA VAL A 233 -4.64 -12.27 -6.24
C VAL A 233 -3.34 -11.50 -6.34
N GLY A 234 -2.91 -11.21 -7.55
CA GLY A 234 -1.67 -10.54 -7.87
C GLY A 234 -0.79 -11.36 -8.78
N ASP A 235 0.42 -10.85 -9.01
CA ASP A 235 1.39 -11.46 -9.90
C ASP A 235 2.80 -10.97 -9.52
N GLY A 236 3.82 -11.77 -9.80
CA GLY A 236 5.19 -11.42 -9.51
C GLY A 236 6.18 -12.57 -9.69
N PRO A 237 7.43 -12.38 -9.27
CA PRO A 237 8.51 -13.38 -9.48
C PRO A 237 8.19 -14.76 -8.92
N GLU A 238 7.47 -14.86 -7.80
CA GLU A 238 7.14 -16.14 -7.14
C GLU A 238 5.88 -16.82 -7.71
N THR A 239 5.25 -16.29 -8.76
CA THR A 239 4.02 -16.88 -9.33
C THR A 239 4.24 -18.31 -9.82
N SER A 240 5.33 -18.57 -10.53
CA SER A 240 5.64 -19.91 -11.05
C SER A 240 5.93 -20.91 -9.93
N THR A 241 6.67 -20.48 -8.90
CA THR A 241 6.98 -21.29 -7.71
C THR A 241 5.70 -21.64 -6.95
N ALA A 242 4.81 -20.67 -6.75
CA ALA A 242 3.51 -20.87 -6.12
C ALA A 242 2.64 -21.88 -6.89
N PHE A 243 2.61 -21.77 -8.22
CA PHE A 243 1.86 -22.71 -9.07
C PHE A 243 2.41 -24.15 -8.97
N GLN A 244 3.72 -24.32 -9.00
CA GLN A 244 4.36 -25.63 -8.82
C GLN A 244 4.07 -26.23 -7.44
N LEU A 245 4.06 -25.39 -6.38
CA LEU A 245 3.74 -25.84 -5.02
C LEU A 245 2.30 -26.30 -4.91
N VAL A 246 1.35 -25.57 -5.48
CA VAL A 246 -0.07 -25.95 -5.53
C VAL A 246 -0.24 -27.33 -6.18
N LYS A 247 0.42 -27.56 -7.31
CA LYS A 247 0.42 -28.84 -8.01
C LYS A 247 1.05 -29.96 -7.17
N LYS A 248 2.20 -29.68 -6.56
CA LYS A 248 2.89 -30.65 -5.68
C LYS A 248 2.02 -31.11 -4.49
N LEU A 249 1.19 -30.21 -3.98
CA LEU A 249 0.30 -30.48 -2.85
C LEU A 249 -1.08 -31.03 -3.27
N GLY A 250 -1.36 -31.16 -4.59
CA GLY A 250 -2.65 -31.63 -5.10
C GLY A 250 -3.81 -30.67 -4.83
N LEU A 251 -3.53 -29.37 -4.85
CA LEU A 251 -4.50 -28.33 -4.49
C LEU A 251 -5.10 -27.60 -5.71
N GLU A 252 -4.87 -28.07 -6.93
CA GLU A 252 -5.27 -27.40 -8.18
C GLU A 252 -6.77 -27.10 -8.26
N GLN A 253 -7.59 -27.95 -7.67
CA GLN A 253 -9.05 -27.75 -7.63
C GLN A 253 -9.50 -26.75 -6.56
N TYR A 254 -8.62 -26.37 -5.63
CA TYR A 254 -8.96 -25.55 -4.46
C TYR A 254 -8.31 -24.17 -4.50
N VAL A 255 -7.31 -23.96 -5.35
CA VAL A 255 -6.57 -22.68 -5.47
C VAL A 255 -6.83 -22.04 -6.81
N LEU A 256 -7.29 -20.79 -6.77
CA LEU A 256 -7.53 -19.97 -7.97
C LEU A 256 -6.48 -18.86 -8.05
N PHE A 257 -5.67 -18.90 -9.11
CA PHE A 257 -4.77 -17.80 -9.46
C PHE A 257 -5.52 -16.79 -10.31
N LEU A 258 -5.77 -15.61 -9.78
CA LEU A 258 -6.59 -14.60 -10.44
C LEU A 258 -5.77 -13.51 -11.15
N GLY A 259 -4.44 -13.54 -11.04
CA GLY A 259 -3.60 -12.47 -11.58
C GLY A 259 -3.89 -11.12 -10.93
N LYS A 260 -3.48 -10.04 -11.60
CA LYS A 260 -3.77 -8.67 -11.14
C LYS A 260 -5.25 -8.34 -11.37
N GLN A 261 -5.92 -7.87 -10.33
CA GLN A 261 -7.34 -7.51 -10.37
C GLN A 261 -7.54 -6.04 -10.00
N LYS A 262 -8.53 -5.40 -10.63
CA LYS A 262 -8.96 -4.02 -10.29
C LYS A 262 -9.98 -4.00 -9.16
N ASN A 263 -10.93 -4.93 -9.19
CA ASN A 263 -12.08 -4.97 -8.29
C ASN A 263 -11.78 -5.78 -7.01
N ILE A 264 -10.77 -5.36 -6.27
CA ILE A 264 -10.32 -6.05 -5.04
C ILE A 264 -11.43 -6.08 -3.98
N SER A 265 -12.21 -5.02 -3.83
CA SER A 265 -13.29 -4.94 -2.83
C SER A 265 -14.40 -5.98 -3.06
N GLU A 266 -14.65 -6.37 -4.31
CA GLU A 266 -15.61 -7.43 -4.64
C GLU A 266 -15.09 -8.81 -4.21
N LEU A 267 -13.81 -9.09 -4.47
CA LEU A 267 -13.15 -10.33 -4.04
C LEU A 267 -13.07 -10.42 -2.52
N LEU A 268 -12.78 -9.32 -1.84
CA LEU A 268 -12.83 -9.25 -0.37
C LEU A 268 -14.26 -9.48 0.14
N SER A 269 -15.27 -8.92 -0.53
CA SER A 269 -16.68 -9.09 -0.13
C SER A 269 -17.16 -10.54 -0.16
N ILE A 270 -16.58 -11.39 -1.02
CA ILE A 270 -16.91 -12.82 -1.07
C ILE A 270 -16.00 -13.69 -0.20
N SER A 271 -15.00 -13.09 0.45
CA SER A 271 -13.99 -13.80 1.26
C SER A 271 -14.42 -13.90 2.73
N ASP A 272 -13.94 -14.96 3.39
CA ASP A 272 -14.22 -15.28 4.79
C ASP A 272 -12.96 -15.10 5.67
N LEU A 273 -11.76 -15.12 5.08
CA LEU A 273 -10.48 -14.97 5.79
C LEU A 273 -9.41 -14.36 4.87
N LYS A 274 -8.66 -13.39 5.39
CA LYS A 274 -7.49 -12.80 4.73
C LYS A 274 -6.19 -13.31 5.35
N LEU A 275 -5.26 -13.80 4.52
CA LEU A 275 -3.90 -14.16 4.96
C LEU A 275 -2.88 -13.15 4.41
N LEU A 276 -1.99 -12.66 5.26
CA LEU A 276 -0.81 -11.86 4.90
C LEU A 276 0.39 -12.29 5.75
N LEU A 277 1.13 -13.29 5.31
CA LEU A 277 2.23 -13.92 6.04
C LEU A 277 3.60 -13.37 5.62
N SER A 278 3.65 -12.07 5.32
CA SER A 278 4.86 -11.38 4.84
C SER A 278 6.01 -11.43 5.83
N GLU A 279 7.24 -11.52 5.31
CA GLU A 279 8.48 -11.37 6.08
C GLU A 279 8.80 -9.90 6.36
N GLN A 280 8.40 -9.01 5.46
CA GLN A 280 8.53 -7.56 5.61
C GLN A 280 7.26 -6.87 5.13
N GLU A 281 6.75 -5.97 5.96
CA GLU A 281 5.57 -5.16 5.63
C GLU A 281 5.66 -3.81 6.35
N SER A 282 5.52 -2.72 5.62
CA SER A 282 5.62 -1.39 6.23
C SER A 282 4.33 -0.95 6.91
N PHE A 283 3.17 -1.44 6.42
CA PHE A 283 1.87 -1.16 6.99
C PHE A 283 0.88 -2.32 6.79
N GLY A 284 0.69 -2.76 5.54
CA GLY A 284 -0.27 -3.81 5.21
C GLY A 284 -1.64 -3.27 4.80
N VAL A 285 -1.69 -2.31 3.86
CA VAL A 285 -2.94 -1.73 3.32
C VAL A 285 -3.98 -2.80 2.97
N VAL A 286 -3.55 -3.92 2.41
CA VAL A 286 -4.45 -5.04 2.04
C VAL A 286 -5.15 -5.72 3.23
N LEU A 287 -4.62 -5.57 4.46
CA LEU A 287 -5.31 -5.99 5.68
C LEU A 287 -6.41 -4.98 6.03
N LEU A 288 -6.10 -3.69 5.94
CA LEU A 288 -7.07 -2.63 6.17
C LEU A 288 -8.24 -2.69 5.16
N GLU A 289 -7.93 -2.95 3.88
CA GLU A 289 -8.93 -3.22 2.83
C GLU A 289 -9.86 -4.40 3.19
N ALA A 290 -9.28 -5.48 3.74
CA ALA A 290 -10.05 -6.64 4.19
C ALA A 290 -10.93 -6.32 5.42
N MET A 291 -10.38 -5.61 6.40
CA MET A 291 -11.10 -5.23 7.62
C MET A 291 -12.30 -4.33 7.31
N THR A 292 -12.16 -3.36 6.39
CA THR A 292 -13.29 -2.51 5.95
C THR A 292 -14.36 -3.31 5.17
N CYS A 293 -13.97 -4.42 4.53
CA CYS A 293 -14.91 -5.37 3.92
C CYS A 293 -15.41 -6.44 4.92
N LYS A 294 -15.22 -6.26 6.23
CA LYS A 294 -15.61 -7.22 7.28
C LYS A 294 -14.98 -8.62 7.10
N VAL A 295 -13.72 -8.68 6.70
CA VAL A 295 -12.98 -9.93 6.56
C VAL A 295 -11.91 -10.00 7.64
N PRO A 296 -12.00 -10.94 8.60
CA PRO A 296 -10.96 -11.16 9.60
C PRO A 296 -9.62 -11.51 8.97
N CYS A 297 -8.53 -11.06 9.61
CA CYS A 297 -7.19 -11.16 9.07
C CYS A 297 -6.28 -12.04 9.93
N ILE A 298 -5.38 -12.79 9.28
CA ILE A 298 -4.23 -13.40 9.93
C ILE A 298 -2.97 -12.84 9.28
N GLY A 299 -2.13 -12.18 10.07
CA GLY A 299 -0.87 -11.59 9.62
C GLY A 299 0.32 -12.06 10.46
N THR A 300 1.53 -11.85 9.94
CA THR A 300 2.77 -12.04 10.70
C THR A 300 3.01 -10.86 11.64
N ARG A 301 3.67 -11.12 12.77
CA ARG A 301 4.07 -10.10 13.76
C ARG A 301 5.32 -9.35 13.30
N VAL A 302 5.27 -8.73 12.13
CA VAL A 302 6.40 -8.02 11.51
C VAL A 302 6.02 -6.61 11.05
N GLY A 303 6.97 -5.71 11.10
CA GLY A 303 6.83 -4.34 10.59
C GLY A 303 5.60 -3.61 11.14
N GLY A 304 4.82 -3.02 10.24
CA GLY A 304 3.59 -2.29 10.57
C GLY A 304 2.34 -3.16 10.74
N ILE A 305 2.39 -4.47 10.47
CA ILE A 305 1.21 -5.34 10.60
C ILE A 305 0.59 -5.29 12.01
N PRO A 306 1.38 -5.31 13.12
CA PRO A 306 0.83 -5.19 14.48
C PRO A 306 0.15 -3.85 14.79
N GLU A 307 0.37 -2.82 13.97
CA GLU A 307 -0.31 -1.53 14.10
C GLU A 307 -1.69 -1.53 13.43
N VAL A 308 -1.93 -2.47 12.49
CA VAL A 308 -3.19 -2.63 11.77
C VAL A 308 -4.08 -3.72 12.37
N VAL A 309 -3.49 -4.79 12.91
CA VAL A 309 -4.24 -5.94 13.45
C VAL A 309 -4.01 -6.04 14.96
N GLU A 310 -5.08 -5.91 15.74
CA GLU A 310 -5.09 -6.17 17.18
C GLU A 310 -5.30 -7.68 17.41
N HIS A 311 -4.23 -8.35 17.90
CA HIS A 311 -4.21 -9.80 18.09
C HIS A 311 -5.30 -10.28 19.05
N GLY A 312 -6.10 -11.25 18.60
CA GLY A 312 -7.17 -11.84 19.39
C GLY A 312 -8.48 -11.03 19.43
N LYS A 313 -8.53 -9.91 18.68
CA LYS A 313 -9.72 -9.04 18.62
C LYS A 313 -10.12 -8.70 17.17
N THR A 314 -9.26 -8.04 16.41
CA THR A 314 -9.56 -7.68 15.02
C THR A 314 -8.98 -8.68 14.02
N GLY A 315 -8.16 -9.62 14.48
CA GLY A 315 -7.50 -10.65 13.71
C GLY A 315 -6.49 -11.40 14.56
N TYR A 316 -5.69 -12.23 13.93
CA TYR A 316 -4.62 -12.95 14.59
C TYR A 316 -3.24 -12.56 14.04
N LEU A 317 -2.26 -12.49 14.93
CA LEU A 317 -0.85 -12.31 14.59
C LEU A 317 -0.08 -13.59 14.94
N VAL A 318 0.76 -14.05 14.02
CA VAL A 318 1.62 -15.23 14.19
C VAL A 318 3.09 -14.84 14.01
N GLU A 319 4.00 -15.63 14.56
CA GLU A 319 5.42 -15.45 14.30
C GLU A 319 5.77 -15.81 12.85
N LEU A 320 6.83 -15.22 12.32
CA LEU A 320 7.27 -15.46 10.96
C LEU A 320 7.54 -16.95 10.72
N GLY A 321 6.87 -17.52 9.71
CA GLY A 321 7.02 -18.93 9.35
C GLY A 321 6.16 -19.89 10.18
N ASP A 322 5.39 -19.42 11.17
CA ASP A 322 4.51 -20.29 11.96
C ASP A 322 3.19 -20.61 11.20
N ILE A 323 3.35 -21.40 10.16
CA ILE A 323 2.28 -21.93 9.31
C ILE A 323 1.26 -22.74 10.13
N THR A 324 1.73 -23.42 11.17
CA THR A 324 0.86 -24.30 11.98
C THR A 324 -0.10 -23.49 12.82
N GLN A 325 0.38 -22.44 13.48
CA GLN A 325 -0.46 -21.55 14.27
C GLN A 325 -1.40 -20.73 13.37
N ALA A 326 -0.90 -20.25 12.21
CA ALA A 326 -1.73 -19.56 11.23
C ALA A 326 -2.90 -20.42 10.74
N ALA A 327 -2.65 -21.71 10.48
CA ALA A 327 -3.70 -22.64 10.09
C ALA A 327 -4.68 -22.93 11.23
N ALA A 328 -4.21 -23.09 12.47
CA ALA A 328 -5.05 -23.31 13.64
C ALA A 328 -6.03 -22.13 13.85
N TYR A 329 -5.54 -20.90 13.80
CA TYR A 329 -6.36 -19.69 13.88
C TYR A 329 -7.34 -19.57 12.69
N GLY A 330 -6.89 -19.92 11.48
CA GLY A 330 -7.76 -19.94 10.31
C GLY A 330 -8.91 -20.95 10.45
N ILE A 331 -8.62 -22.15 10.92
CA ILE A 331 -9.65 -23.20 11.20
C ILE A 331 -10.63 -22.70 12.27
N GLU A 332 -10.12 -22.16 13.37
CA GLU A 332 -10.95 -21.65 14.46
C GLU A 332 -11.94 -20.56 13.95
N LEU A 333 -11.46 -19.54 13.23
CA LEU A 333 -12.32 -18.49 12.69
C LEU A 333 -13.34 -19.04 11.68
N LEU A 334 -12.93 -19.94 10.80
CA LEU A 334 -13.80 -20.43 9.74
C LEU A 334 -14.85 -21.47 10.22
N THR A 335 -14.66 -22.06 11.41
CA THR A 335 -15.59 -23.04 12.00
C THR A 335 -16.45 -22.48 13.14
N ASN A 336 -16.09 -21.33 13.70
CA ASN A 336 -16.82 -20.66 14.76
C ASN A 336 -17.45 -19.36 14.24
N GLU A 337 -18.72 -19.43 13.85
CA GLU A 337 -19.47 -18.32 13.25
C GLU A 337 -19.59 -17.12 14.22
N GLU A 338 -19.84 -17.36 15.50
CA GLU A 338 -19.97 -16.31 16.51
C GLU A 338 -18.64 -15.54 16.66
N LYS A 339 -17.53 -16.27 16.74
CA LYS A 339 -16.20 -15.68 16.83
C LYS A 339 -15.83 -14.94 15.55
N TRP A 340 -16.13 -15.52 14.39
CA TRP A 340 -15.91 -14.87 13.10
C TRP A 340 -16.65 -13.53 13.01
N GLN A 341 -17.92 -13.51 13.42
CA GLN A 341 -18.73 -12.30 13.40
C GLN A 341 -18.17 -11.24 14.34
N ALA A 342 -17.77 -11.60 15.57
CA ALA A 342 -17.17 -10.68 16.53
C ALA A 342 -15.89 -10.06 15.97
N PHE A 343 -14.96 -10.88 15.44
CA PHE A 343 -13.72 -10.38 14.83
C PHE A 343 -13.97 -9.50 13.61
N SER A 344 -14.95 -9.84 12.80
CA SER A 344 -15.36 -9.09 11.61
C SER A 344 -15.88 -7.69 11.97
N ASP A 345 -16.73 -7.61 12.99
CA ASP A 345 -17.31 -6.34 13.45
C ASP A 345 -16.26 -5.48 14.16
N ASP A 346 -15.45 -6.07 15.04
CA ASP A 346 -14.35 -5.37 15.73
C ASP A 346 -13.30 -4.85 14.73
N ALA A 347 -12.97 -5.63 13.69
CA ALA A 347 -12.06 -5.22 12.63
C ALA A 347 -12.57 -3.99 11.89
N LEU A 348 -13.85 -3.96 11.51
CA LEU A 348 -14.47 -2.82 10.85
C LEU A 348 -14.49 -1.58 11.74
N VAL A 349 -14.84 -1.73 13.02
CA VAL A 349 -14.86 -0.62 14.00
C VAL A 349 -13.46 -0.06 14.18
N PHE A 350 -12.46 -0.94 14.35
CA PHE A 350 -11.06 -0.54 14.52
C PHE A 350 -10.55 0.22 13.30
N ALA A 351 -10.80 -0.31 12.08
CA ALA A 351 -10.41 0.33 10.83
C ALA A 351 -11.01 1.74 10.72
N LYS A 352 -12.30 1.90 10.97
CA LYS A 352 -12.99 3.19 10.92
C LYS A 352 -12.53 4.17 11.99
N THR A 353 -12.15 3.69 13.17
CA THR A 353 -11.72 4.57 14.27
C THR A 353 -10.31 5.10 14.06
N HIS A 354 -9.38 4.25 13.53
CA HIS A 354 -7.97 4.60 13.49
C HIS A 354 -7.46 5.00 12.10
N PHE A 355 -8.12 4.53 11.04
CA PHE A 355 -7.63 4.67 9.66
C PHE A 355 -8.68 5.27 8.71
N HIS A 356 -9.67 5.97 9.25
CA HIS A 356 -10.69 6.65 8.45
C HIS A 356 -10.06 7.70 7.55
N SER A 357 -10.44 7.67 6.29
CA SER A 357 -9.84 8.53 5.26
C SER A 357 -9.92 10.02 5.59
N GLU A 358 -11.05 10.51 6.10
CA GLU A 358 -11.21 11.93 6.50
C GLU A 358 -10.28 12.32 7.66
N HIS A 359 -10.04 11.41 8.61
CA HIS A 359 -9.13 11.68 9.72
C HIS A 359 -7.68 11.81 9.22
N ILE A 360 -7.26 10.90 8.35
CA ILE A 360 -5.93 10.95 7.72
C ILE A 360 -5.77 12.19 6.85
N LEU A 361 -6.80 12.55 6.09
CA LEU A 361 -6.81 13.75 5.26
C LEU A 361 -6.66 15.03 6.11
N LYS A 362 -7.30 15.09 7.28
CA LYS A 362 -7.15 16.19 8.22
C LYS A 362 -5.69 16.32 8.69
N GLN A 363 -5.02 15.19 9.03
CA GLN A 363 -3.61 15.21 9.43
C GLN A 363 -2.69 15.73 8.32
N TYR A 364 -2.94 15.37 7.06
CA TYR A 364 -2.18 15.94 5.93
C TYR A 364 -2.43 17.44 5.74
N ASN A 365 -3.67 17.90 5.89
CA ASN A 365 -3.97 19.33 5.81
C ASN A 365 -3.26 20.14 6.91
N GLU A 366 -3.27 19.65 8.15
CA GLU A 366 -2.56 20.25 9.29
C GLU A 366 -1.05 20.29 9.03
N LEU A 367 -0.48 19.19 8.48
CA LEU A 367 0.93 19.13 8.08
C LEU A 367 1.28 20.19 7.01
N TYR A 368 0.43 20.31 5.99
CA TYR A 368 0.65 21.30 4.92
C TYR A 368 0.55 22.74 5.42
N ASP A 369 -0.40 23.03 6.32
CA ASP A 369 -0.54 24.35 6.93
C ASP A 369 0.69 24.70 7.78
N ASP A 370 1.20 23.76 8.57
CA ASP A 370 2.42 23.92 9.35
C ASP A 370 3.64 24.17 8.46
N VAL A 371 3.82 23.39 7.38
CA VAL A 371 4.95 23.53 6.44
C VAL A 371 4.92 24.89 5.73
N LEU A 372 3.75 25.36 5.33
CA LEU A 372 3.60 26.65 4.64
C LEU A 372 3.72 27.86 5.58
N SER A 373 3.54 27.66 6.87
CA SER A 373 3.66 28.72 7.90
C SER A 373 5.11 29.03 8.31
N ARG A 374 6.05 28.12 7.99
CA ARG A 374 7.48 28.22 8.25
C ARG A 374 8.19 28.89 7.08
#